data_c1b2e69fdc497524b86ae0f59360866f
#
_entry.id   c1b2e69fdc497524b86ae0f59360866f
#
_cell.length_a   1.000
_cell.length_b   1.000
_cell.length_c   1.000
_cell.angle_alpha   90.00
_cell.angle_beta   90.00
_cell.angle_gamma   90.00
#
_symmetry.space_group_name_H-M   'P 1'
#
loop_
_entity.id
_entity.type
_entity.pdbx_description
1 polymer ?
#
loop_
_entity_poly.entity_id
_entity_poly.type
_entity_poly.pdbx_seq_one_letter_code
_entity_poly.pdbx_strand_id
1 'polypeptide(L)'
;YLFMLSVLAKSIREYKKPSLLAPLLVSGEVVMECIIPFVTANLVNQIKAGCSIGVIVQYGAVLVVMAGLSLTFGALAGSACATASCGFARNLRKDMFYKIQDYSFENIDKFSVSSLVTRMTTDVTNVQMAYMMIVRTAIRCPLMLVFSFAMAFIMGGKMAVIFLLVIPVLGVGLALVVRSTMPLFKRVFKKYDALNSSVQENIKGMRVVKSYVREEYEKQKFGAAAADVQRDFTRAERILAFNNPLMQFCVYAVMVFVLSFGSYTVITSRGLALDVGQMSSMLTYSFQILMSLMMLSMVFVMITMASESAQRIVEVLCEESALQSPENPVREVKDGSIDFDNVSFKYAKTAERMALSGIDLHIRSGETIGIIGGTGSSKSTLIQLISRLYDATEGAVRVGGVDVRSYDLEALRDQVAVVLQKNVLFSGSIRENLRWGNKDATDAEMEEACRLAQADEFIRQFPDGYDTHIEQGGANVSGGQKQRLCIARALLKKPKILVLDDSTSAVDTRTDALIRQALRRYIPETTKIIIAQRIASVQDADRIVVMDGGAVNAVGTHAELMKTNKIYREVYTSQNKAGDDDAE
;
A
#
# COMPACT_ATOMS: atom_id res chain seq x y z
N TYR A 1 -18.30 -10.04 -2.80
CA TYR A 1 -17.98 -9.44 -4.10
C TYR A 1 -18.75 -8.13 -4.33
N LEU A 2 -20.09 -8.09 -4.19
CA LEU A 2 -20.89 -6.88 -4.40
C LEU A 2 -20.48 -5.73 -3.46
N PHE A 3 -20.23 -6.01 -2.20
CA PHE A 3 -19.73 -5.03 -1.23
C PHE A 3 -18.37 -4.45 -1.67
N MET A 4 -17.42 -5.30 -2.04
CA MET A 4 -16.10 -4.90 -2.52
C MET A 4 -16.20 -3.99 -3.74
N LEU A 5 -17.04 -4.37 -4.73
CA LEU A 5 -17.27 -3.56 -5.92
C LEU A 5 -17.91 -2.21 -5.59
N SER A 6 -18.84 -2.17 -4.64
CA SER A 6 -19.48 -0.92 -4.22
C SER A 6 -18.50 0.06 -3.55
N VAL A 7 -17.56 -0.46 -2.75
CA VAL A 7 -16.50 0.35 -2.13
C VAL A 7 -15.56 0.92 -3.18
N LEU A 8 -15.05 0.08 -4.09
CA LEU A 8 -14.14 0.51 -5.15
C LEU A 8 -14.80 1.48 -6.13
N ALA A 9 -16.09 1.29 -6.46
CA ALA A 9 -16.83 2.16 -7.37
C ALA A 9 -16.94 3.61 -6.86
N LYS A 10 -16.86 3.84 -5.54
CA LYS A 10 -16.83 5.20 -4.97
C LYS A 10 -15.63 6.02 -5.46
N SER A 11 -14.51 5.38 -5.81
CA SER A 11 -13.31 6.07 -6.30
C SER A 11 -13.37 6.42 -7.80
N ILE A 12 -14.43 6.06 -8.53
CA ILE A 12 -14.61 6.43 -9.96
C ILE A 12 -14.89 7.93 -10.11
N ARG A 13 -15.73 8.51 -9.25
CA ARG A 13 -16.04 9.96 -9.15
C ARG A 13 -16.18 10.66 -10.51
N GLU A 14 -15.29 11.60 -10.81
CA GLU A 14 -15.28 12.41 -12.04
C GLU A 14 -15.04 11.59 -13.32
N TYR A 15 -14.53 10.38 -13.21
CA TYR A 15 -14.25 9.51 -14.36
C TYR A 15 -15.42 8.63 -14.79
N LYS A 16 -16.64 8.87 -14.27
CA LYS A 16 -17.87 8.18 -14.70
C LYS A 16 -18.15 8.36 -16.20
N LYS A 17 -17.95 9.58 -16.72
CA LYS A 17 -18.19 9.87 -18.15
C LYS A 17 -17.27 9.05 -19.06
N PRO A 18 -15.93 9.06 -18.92
CA PRO A 18 -15.04 8.19 -19.69
C PRO A 18 -15.34 6.69 -19.50
N SER A 19 -15.72 6.27 -18.29
CA SER A 19 -16.06 4.88 -17.99
C SER A 19 -17.32 4.38 -18.69
N LEU A 20 -18.28 5.25 -18.98
CA LEU A 20 -19.48 4.92 -19.75
C LEU A 20 -19.28 5.14 -21.26
N LEU A 21 -18.45 6.10 -21.63
CA LEU A 21 -18.17 6.41 -23.04
C LEU A 21 -17.35 5.28 -23.70
N ALA A 22 -16.38 4.70 -23.00
CA ALA A 22 -15.53 3.64 -23.53
C ALA A 22 -16.34 2.41 -23.99
N PRO A 23 -17.25 1.81 -23.20
CA PRO A 23 -18.14 0.74 -23.63
C PRO A 23 -19.00 1.10 -24.84
N LEU A 24 -19.52 2.32 -24.88
CA LEU A 24 -20.34 2.78 -26.02
C LEU A 24 -19.54 2.82 -27.33
N LEU A 25 -18.33 3.38 -27.27
CA LEU A 25 -17.42 3.44 -28.41
C LEU A 25 -16.94 2.05 -28.84
N VAL A 26 -16.65 1.17 -27.89
CA VAL A 26 -16.33 -0.25 -28.15
C VAL A 26 -17.49 -0.95 -28.86
N SER A 27 -18.73 -0.67 -28.46
CA SER A 27 -19.89 -1.23 -29.14
C SER A 27 -19.99 -0.78 -30.60
N GLY A 28 -19.69 0.49 -30.89
CA GLY A 28 -19.59 1.02 -32.24
C GLY A 28 -18.48 0.35 -33.07
N GLU A 29 -17.30 0.16 -32.46
CA GLU A 29 -16.16 -0.56 -33.05
C GLU A 29 -16.57 -1.99 -33.45
N VAL A 30 -17.21 -2.75 -32.54
CA VAL A 30 -17.68 -4.13 -32.78
C VAL A 30 -18.69 -4.20 -33.90
N VAL A 31 -19.65 -3.28 -33.97
CA VAL A 31 -20.64 -3.23 -35.05
C VAL A 31 -19.93 -3.04 -36.39
N MET A 32 -18.99 -2.11 -36.49
CA MET A 32 -18.21 -1.89 -37.73
C MET A 32 -17.45 -3.14 -38.13
N GLU A 33 -16.74 -3.77 -37.19
CA GLU A 33 -15.99 -5.01 -37.43
C GLU A 33 -16.86 -6.18 -37.87
N CYS A 34 -18.08 -6.27 -37.39
CA CYS A 34 -19.03 -7.31 -37.82
C CYS A 34 -19.67 -7.05 -39.20
N ILE A 35 -19.79 -5.78 -39.63
CA ILE A 35 -20.37 -5.42 -40.94
C ILE A 35 -19.30 -5.54 -42.04
N ILE A 36 -18.02 -5.32 -41.77
CA ILE A 36 -16.94 -5.42 -42.79
C ILE A 36 -16.96 -6.76 -43.55
N PRO A 37 -17.01 -7.94 -42.90
CA PRO A 37 -17.06 -9.23 -43.61
C PRO A 37 -18.33 -9.37 -44.48
N PHE A 38 -19.47 -8.78 -44.07
CA PHE A 38 -20.70 -8.78 -44.86
C PHE A 38 -20.53 -7.99 -46.17
N VAL A 39 -19.94 -6.79 -46.10
CA VAL A 39 -19.65 -5.97 -47.29
C VAL A 39 -18.62 -6.66 -48.19
N THR A 40 -17.61 -7.30 -47.58
CA THR A 40 -16.62 -8.08 -48.31
C THR A 40 -17.24 -9.26 -49.05
N ALA A 41 -18.20 -9.96 -48.44
CA ALA A 41 -18.94 -11.05 -49.10
C ALA A 41 -19.65 -10.56 -50.37
N ASN A 42 -20.32 -9.42 -50.25
CA ASN A 42 -21.02 -8.82 -51.40
C ASN A 42 -20.03 -8.45 -52.52
N LEU A 43 -18.87 -7.89 -52.17
CA LEU A 43 -17.81 -7.61 -53.14
C LEU A 43 -17.32 -8.87 -53.85
N VAL A 44 -17.04 -9.96 -53.09
CA VAL A 44 -16.60 -11.25 -53.65
C VAL A 44 -17.64 -11.78 -54.65
N ASN A 45 -18.93 -11.67 -54.34
CA ASN A 45 -20.01 -12.11 -55.21
C ASN A 45 -20.11 -11.26 -56.48
N GLN A 46 -19.93 -9.94 -56.38
CA GLN A 46 -19.87 -9.04 -57.54
C GLN A 46 -18.67 -9.35 -58.46
N ILE A 47 -17.51 -9.62 -57.89
CA ILE A 47 -16.34 -10.03 -58.66
C ILE A 47 -16.60 -11.34 -59.41
N LYS A 48 -17.20 -12.32 -58.74
CA LYS A 48 -17.58 -13.59 -59.35
C LYS A 48 -18.59 -13.39 -60.51
N ALA A 49 -19.49 -12.45 -60.41
CA ALA A 49 -20.45 -12.11 -61.45
C ALA A 49 -19.86 -11.33 -62.64
N GLY A 50 -18.56 -10.96 -62.59
CA GLY A 50 -17.88 -10.22 -63.65
C GLY A 50 -18.20 -8.72 -63.64
N CYS A 51 -18.25 -8.09 -62.49
CA CYS A 51 -18.55 -6.66 -62.33
C CYS A 51 -17.46 -5.73 -62.95
N SER A 52 -17.82 -4.49 -63.24
CA SER A 52 -16.90 -3.47 -63.73
C SER A 52 -15.91 -3.03 -62.65
N ILE A 53 -14.73 -2.54 -63.03
CA ILE A 53 -13.72 -1.99 -62.12
C ILE A 53 -14.30 -0.86 -61.26
N GLY A 54 -15.25 -0.06 -61.78
CA GLY A 54 -15.93 0.99 -61.02
C GLY A 54 -16.67 0.49 -59.79
N VAL A 55 -17.33 -0.68 -59.89
CA VAL A 55 -18.03 -1.32 -58.74
C VAL A 55 -17.02 -1.78 -57.69
N ILE A 56 -15.87 -2.36 -58.11
CA ILE A 56 -14.82 -2.76 -57.19
C ILE A 56 -14.26 -1.56 -56.41
N VAL A 57 -14.02 -0.44 -57.11
CA VAL A 57 -13.54 0.80 -56.49
C VAL A 57 -14.58 1.37 -55.51
N GLN A 58 -15.88 1.30 -55.82
CA GLN A 58 -16.92 1.73 -54.87
C GLN A 58 -16.94 0.91 -53.60
N TYR A 59 -16.93 -0.42 -53.69
CA TYR A 59 -16.88 -1.29 -52.52
C TYR A 59 -15.56 -1.12 -51.75
N GLY A 60 -14.45 -0.93 -52.45
CA GLY A 60 -13.14 -0.62 -51.84
C GLY A 60 -13.20 0.69 -51.04
N ALA A 61 -13.77 1.74 -51.60
CA ALA A 61 -13.95 3.03 -50.91
C ALA A 61 -14.86 2.88 -49.66
N VAL A 62 -15.95 2.12 -49.74
CA VAL A 62 -16.80 1.85 -48.57
C VAL A 62 -16.03 1.10 -47.49
N LEU A 63 -15.27 0.06 -47.83
CA LEU A 63 -14.47 -0.70 -46.88
C LEU A 63 -13.40 0.17 -46.21
N VAL A 64 -12.75 1.07 -46.95
CA VAL A 64 -11.77 2.01 -46.39
C VAL A 64 -12.43 2.97 -45.40
N VAL A 65 -13.59 3.51 -45.75
CA VAL A 65 -14.38 4.38 -44.83
C VAL A 65 -14.77 3.62 -43.56
N MET A 66 -15.28 2.40 -43.71
CA MET A 66 -15.65 1.56 -42.55
C MET A 66 -14.47 1.21 -41.68
N ALA A 67 -13.32 0.86 -42.26
CA ALA A 67 -12.08 0.61 -41.53
C ALA A 67 -11.60 1.89 -40.80
N GLY A 68 -11.72 3.06 -41.44
CA GLY A 68 -11.43 4.35 -40.82
C GLY A 68 -12.35 4.67 -39.64
N LEU A 69 -13.65 4.38 -39.77
CA LEU A 69 -14.61 4.53 -38.67
C LEU A 69 -14.31 3.57 -37.52
N SER A 70 -14.03 2.30 -37.83
CA SER A 70 -13.62 1.30 -36.80
C SER A 70 -12.37 1.72 -36.05
N LEU A 71 -11.34 2.19 -36.79
CA LEU A 71 -10.11 2.74 -36.20
C LEU A 71 -10.43 3.93 -35.28
N THR A 72 -11.27 4.84 -35.70
CA THR A 72 -11.66 6.02 -34.92
C THR A 72 -12.37 5.63 -33.64
N PHE A 73 -13.36 4.74 -33.72
CA PHE A 73 -14.04 4.20 -32.53
C PHE A 73 -13.08 3.49 -31.60
N GLY A 74 -12.18 2.65 -32.12
CA GLY A 74 -11.18 1.93 -31.33
C GLY A 74 -10.18 2.85 -30.63
N ALA A 75 -9.72 3.90 -31.34
CA ALA A 75 -8.79 4.89 -30.78
C ALA A 75 -9.46 5.74 -29.69
N LEU A 76 -10.67 6.23 -29.93
CA LEU A 76 -11.44 6.99 -28.94
C LEU A 76 -11.82 6.13 -27.73
N ALA A 77 -12.23 4.87 -27.95
CA ALA A 77 -12.51 3.91 -26.89
C ALA A 77 -11.25 3.64 -26.04
N GLY A 78 -10.11 3.45 -26.69
CA GLY A 78 -8.81 3.27 -26.02
C GLY A 78 -8.42 4.47 -25.16
N SER A 79 -8.56 5.68 -25.70
CA SER A 79 -8.30 6.93 -24.99
C SER A 79 -9.26 7.12 -23.79
N ALA A 80 -10.56 6.90 -23.98
CA ALA A 80 -11.53 6.99 -22.89
C ALA A 80 -11.26 5.94 -21.80
N CYS A 81 -10.93 4.72 -22.20
CA CYS A 81 -10.59 3.63 -21.27
C CYS A 81 -9.31 3.93 -20.46
N ALA A 82 -8.27 4.45 -21.11
CA ALA A 82 -7.02 4.86 -20.44
C ALA A 82 -7.29 5.97 -19.43
N THR A 83 -8.05 7.01 -19.83
CA THR A 83 -8.43 8.11 -18.94
C THR A 83 -9.24 7.60 -17.74
N ALA A 84 -10.20 6.69 -17.97
CA ALA A 84 -11.03 6.11 -16.91
C ALA A 84 -10.20 5.27 -15.93
N SER A 85 -9.36 4.38 -16.44
CA SER A 85 -8.59 3.45 -15.60
C SER A 85 -7.45 4.14 -14.82
N CYS A 86 -6.72 5.03 -15.46
CA CYS A 86 -5.67 5.81 -14.79
C CYS A 86 -6.26 6.79 -13.76
N GLY A 87 -7.38 7.43 -14.09
CA GLY A 87 -8.09 8.32 -13.18
C GLY A 87 -8.66 7.58 -11.97
N PHE A 88 -9.27 6.43 -12.18
CA PHE A 88 -9.73 5.55 -11.11
C PHE A 88 -8.58 5.16 -10.17
N ALA A 89 -7.43 4.72 -10.72
CA ALA A 89 -6.27 4.35 -9.93
C ALA A 89 -5.66 5.53 -9.15
N ARG A 90 -5.65 6.73 -9.75
CA ARG A 90 -5.25 7.96 -9.05
C ARG A 90 -6.14 8.22 -7.83
N ASN A 91 -7.45 8.16 -8.01
CA ASN A 91 -8.39 8.40 -6.92
C ASN A 91 -8.26 7.32 -5.83
N LEU A 92 -8.10 6.06 -6.24
CA LEU A 92 -7.93 4.94 -5.32
C LEU A 92 -6.67 5.09 -4.45
N ARG A 93 -5.53 5.48 -5.07
CA ARG A 93 -4.29 5.79 -4.31
C ARG A 93 -4.49 6.96 -3.35
N LYS A 94 -5.18 8.01 -3.80
CA LYS A 94 -5.50 9.17 -2.97
C LYS A 94 -6.36 8.77 -1.76
N ASP A 95 -7.43 8.02 -2.00
CA ASP A 95 -8.36 7.58 -0.96
C ASP A 95 -7.66 6.69 0.08
N MET A 96 -6.83 5.75 -0.39
CA MET A 96 -6.02 4.91 0.49
C MET A 96 -5.01 5.72 1.30
N PHE A 97 -4.30 6.64 0.66
CA PHE A 97 -3.31 7.47 1.35
C PHE A 97 -3.95 8.33 2.44
N TYR A 98 -5.09 8.97 2.14
CA TYR A 98 -5.82 9.78 3.12
C TYR A 98 -6.32 8.91 4.27
N LYS A 99 -6.87 7.73 3.96
CA LYS A 99 -7.33 6.79 4.98
C LYS A 99 -6.20 6.32 5.90
N ILE A 100 -5.01 6.07 5.36
CA ILE A 100 -3.81 5.71 6.15
C ILE A 100 -3.37 6.88 7.05
N GLN A 101 -3.50 8.12 6.61
CA GLN A 101 -3.19 9.28 7.47
C GLN A 101 -4.14 9.39 8.68
N ASP A 102 -5.39 8.92 8.55
CA ASP A 102 -6.36 8.90 9.63
C ASP A 102 -6.19 7.71 10.61
N TYR A 103 -5.27 6.78 10.32
CA TYR A 103 -5.05 5.61 11.16
C TYR A 103 -4.44 5.96 12.52
N SER A 104 -4.90 5.25 13.55
CA SER A 104 -4.21 5.19 14.83
C SER A 104 -2.98 4.27 14.76
N PHE A 105 -2.14 4.32 15.79
CA PHE A 105 -1.00 3.39 15.90
C PHE A 105 -1.44 1.93 15.94
N GLU A 106 -2.57 1.63 16.61
CA GLU A 106 -3.16 0.28 16.63
C GLU A 106 -3.48 -0.23 15.21
N ASN A 107 -4.02 0.63 14.33
CA ASN A 107 -4.27 0.28 12.95
C ASN A 107 -2.97 0.08 12.15
N ILE A 108 -1.95 0.93 12.39
CA ILE A 108 -0.64 0.81 11.71
C ILE A 108 0.08 -0.48 12.15
N ASP A 109 -0.03 -0.86 13.42
CA ASP A 109 0.56 -2.10 13.95
C ASP A 109 -0.12 -3.34 13.34
N LYS A 110 -1.41 -3.27 13.02
CA LYS A 110 -2.16 -4.33 12.32
C LYS A 110 -1.66 -4.54 10.89
N PHE A 111 -1.29 -3.48 10.20
CA PHE A 111 -0.75 -3.52 8.85
C PHE A 111 0.75 -3.25 8.86
N SER A 112 1.57 -4.16 8.35
CA SER A 112 3.00 -3.84 8.19
C SER A 112 3.20 -2.73 7.16
N VAL A 113 4.20 -1.87 7.35
CA VAL A 113 4.52 -0.77 6.42
C VAL A 113 4.78 -1.29 4.99
N SER A 114 5.50 -2.41 4.86
CA SER A 114 5.75 -3.04 3.56
C SER A 114 4.46 -3.50 2.88
N SER A 115 3.50 -4.04 3.64
CA SER A 115 2.18 -4.43 3.13
C SER A 115 1.40 -3.22 2.63
N LEU A 116 1.36 -2.11 3.37
CA LEU A 116 0.68 -0.88 2.94
C LEU A 116 1.29 -0.31 1.65
N VAL A 117 2.62 -0.29 1.54
CA VAL A 117 3.31 0.14 0.32
C VAL A 117 2.94 -0.75 -0.87
N THR A 118 2.94 -2.07 -0.70
CA THR A 118 2.55 -3.02 -1.76
C THR A 118 1.10 -2.81 -2.19
N ARG A 119 0.19 -2.57 -1.24
CA ARG A 119 -1.23 -2.29 -1.53
C ARG A 119 -1.40 -1.01 -2.33
N MET A 120 -0.64 0.04 -2.02
CA MET A 120 -0.72 1.33 -2.73
C MET A 120 -0.05 1.30 -4.11
N THR A 121 0.88 0.40 -4.36
CA THR A 121 1.63 0.30 -5.62
C THR A 121 1.12 -0.86 -6.48
N THR A 122 1.49 -2.07 -6.14
CA THR A 122 1.22 -3.27 -6.95
C THR A 122 -0.26 -3.61 -6.99
N ASP A 123 -0.95 -3.63 -5.83
CA ASP A 123 -2.36 -4.00 -5.78
C ASP A 123 -3.25 -2.99 -6.52
N VAL A 124 -2.99 -1.69 -6.37
CA VAL A 124 -3.72 -0.68 -7.15
C VAL A 124 -3.46 -0.83 -8.65
N THR A 125 -2.24 -1.19 -9.06
CA THR A 125 -1.94 -1.42 -10.48
C THR A 125 -2.68 -2.65 -11.02
N ASN A 126 -2.76 -3.73 -10.25
CA ASN A 126 -3.52 -4.93 -10.62
C ASN A 126 -5.01 -4.62 -10.79
N VAL A 127 -5.59 -3.86 -9.85
CA VAL A 127 -7.00 -3.44 -9.92
C VAL A 127 -7.24 -2.46 -11.07
N GLN A 128 -6.30 -1.56 -11.36
CA GLN A 128 -6.35 -0.67 -12.52
C GLN A 128 -6.40 -1.45 -13.84
N MET A 129 -5.54 -2.46 -13.98
CA MET A 129 -5.50 -3.32 -15.17
C MET A 129 -6.80 -4.11 -15.32
N ALA A 130 -7.32 -4.68 -14.23
CA ALA A 130 -8.61 -5.37 -14.25
C ALA A 130 -9.76 -4.41 -14.62
N TYR A 131 -9.77 -3.19 -14.09
CA TYR A 131 -10.76 -2.18 -14.44
C TYR A 131 -10.72 -1.82 -15.94
N MET A 132 -9.52 -1.64 -16.48
CA MET A 132 -9.33 -1.41 -17.93
C MET A 132 -9.87 -2.59 -18.76
N MET A 133 -9.60 -3.83 -18.34
CA MET A 133 -10.12 -5.03 -18.99
C MET A 133 -11.65 -5.12 -18.91
N ILE A 134 -12.25 -4.77 -17.77
CA ILE A 134 -13.70 -4.78 -17.57
C ILE A 134 -14.37 -3.75 -18.50
N VAL A 135 -13.86 -2.52 -18.51
CA VAL A 135 -14.49 -1.42 -19.26
C VAL A 135 -14.40 -1.59 -20.77
N ARG A 136 -13.35 -2.25 -21.26
CA ARG A 136 -13.11 -2.44 -22.69
C ARG A 136 -13.36 -3.88 -23.15
N THR A 137 -12.55 -4.81 -22.68
CA THR A 137 -12.47 -6.18 -23.22
C THR A 137 -13.64 -7.05 -22.78
N ALA A 138 -14.06 -6.96 -21.51
CA ALA A 138 -15.18 -7.73 -20.99
C ALA A 138 -16.52 -7.35 -21.61
N ILE A 139 -16.62 -6.15 -22.19
CA ILE A 139 -17.80 -5.70 -22.95
C ILE A 139 -17.66 -6.05 -24.44
N ARG A 140 -16.46 -5.84 -25.01
CA ARG A 140 -16.19 -6.15 -26.40
C ARG A 140 -16.38 -7.63 -26.73
N CYS A 141 -15.83 -8.53 -25.91
CA CYS A 141 -15.85 -9.96 -26.23
C CYS A 141 -17.25 -10.58 -26.31
N PRO A 142 -18.17 -10.38 -25.34
CA PRO A 142 -19.54 -10.87 -25.45
C PRO A 142 -20.30 -10.25 -26.63
N LEU A 143 -20.14 -8.94 -26.86
CA LEU A 143 -20.78 -8.26 -27.99
C LEU A 143 -20.29 -8.84 -29.32
N MET A 144 -18.96 -8.98 -29.47
CA MET A 144 -18.35 -9.57 -30.65
C MET A 144 -18.83 -11.01 -30.89
N LEU A 145 -18.91 -11.80 -29.82
CA LEU A 145 -19.41 -13.18 -29.89
C LEU A 145 -20.87 -13.22 -30.38
N VAL A 146 -21.73 -12.41 -29.76
CA VAL A 146 -23.16 -12.36 -30.10
C VAL A 146 -23.37 -11.85 -31.52
N PHE A 147 -22.76 -10.72 -31.90
CA PHE A 147 -22.93 -10.15 -33.23
C PHE A 147 -22.30 -11.01 -34.31
N SER A 148 -21.08 -11.54 -34.11
CA SER A 148 -20.46 -12.44 -35.11
C SER A 148 -21.26 -13.74 -35.27
N PHE A 149 -21.81 -14.30 -34.17
CA PHE A 149 -22.69 -15.46 -34.24
C PHE A 149 -23.97 -15.17 -35.01
N ALA A 150 -24.63 -14.03 -34.72
CA ALA A 150 -25.84 -13.61 -35.44
C ALA A 150 -25.54 -13.40 -36.94
N MET A 151 -24.44 -12.73 -37.28
CA MET A 151 -24.03 -12.51 -38.66
C MET A 151 -23.67 -13.81 -39.38
N ALA A 152 -22.98 -14.73 -38.69
CA ALA A 152 -22.70 -16.06 -39.22
C ALA A 152 -23.98 -16.86 -39.52
N PHE A 153 -25.01 -16.70 -38.68
CA PHE A 153 -26.31 -17.34 -38.88
C PHE A 153 -27.07 -16.71 -40.06
N ILE A 154 -27.05 -15.39 -40.20
CA ILE A 154 -27.67 -14.66 -41.32
C ILE A 154 -27.00 -15.03 -42.65
N MET A 155 -25.66 -15.13 -42.66
CA MET A 155 -24.90 -15.40 -43.89
C MET A 155 -24.85 -16.88 -44.26
N GLY A 156 -24.64 -17.76 -43.26
CA GLY A 156 -24.43 -19.20 -43.48
C GLY A 156 -25.68 -20.08 -43.26
N GLY A 157 -26.77 -19.52 -42.71
CA GLY A 157 -27.99 -20.27 -42.44
C GLY A 157 -27.74 -21.55 -41.63
N LYS A 158 -28.11 -22.70 -42.17
CA LYS A 158 -27.93 -24.01 -41.53
C LYS A 158 -26.44 -24.37 -41.23
N MET A 159 -25.48 -23.79 -41.97
CA MET A 159 -24.06 -24.01 -41.75
C MET A 159 -23.57 -23.44 -40.38
N ALA A 160 -24.24 -22.39 -39.90
CA ALA A 160 -23.90 -21.78 -38.61
C ALA A 160 -24.15 -22.72 -37.41
N VAL A 161 -24.86 -23.83 -37.58
CA VAL A 161 -25.09 -24.84 -36.53
C VAL A 161 -23.75 -25.41 -36.00
N ILE A 162 -22.68 -25.41 -36.80
CA ILE A 162 -21.34 -25.83 -36.33
C ILE A 162 -20.89 -25.04 -35.12
N PHE A 163 -21.25 -23.75 -35.01
CA PHE A 163 -20.87 -22.92 -33.85
C PHE A 163 -21.59 -23.33 -32.58
N LEU A 164 -22.81 -23.89 -32.66
CA LEU A 164 -23.50 -24.45 -31.50
C LEU A 164 -22.77 -25.67 -30.91
N LEU A 165 -21.93 -26.33 -31.69
CA LEU A 165 -21.11 -27.44 -31.24
C LEU A 165 -19.73 -26.98 -30.78
N VAL A 166 -19.08 -26.10 -31.55
CA VAL A 166 -17.68 -25.70 -31.30
C VAL A 166 -17.57 -24.71 -30.14
N ILE A 167 -18.52 -23.77 -29.98
CA ILE A 167 -18.51 -22.82 -28.87
C ILE A 167 -18.55 -23.52 -27.50
N PRO A 168 -19.48 -24.48 -27.25
CA PRO A 168 -19.45 -25.25 -26.00
C PRO A 168 -18.18 -26.07 -25.81
N VAL A 169 -17.66 -26.71 -26.85
CA VAL A 169 -16.42 -27.51 -26.78
C VAL A 169 -15.25 -26.64 -26.36
N LEU A 170 -15.05 -25.50 -27.02
CA LEU A 170 -14.00 -24.56 -26.67
C LEU A 170 -14.27 -23.94 -25.29
N GLY A 171 -15.50 -23.54 -24.99
CA GLY A 171 -15.86 -22.95 -23.70
C GLY A 171 -15.62 -23.89 -22.52
N VAL A 172 -16.03 -25.13 -22.63
CA VAL A 172 -15.75 -26.17 -21.61
C VAL A 172 -14.26 -26.43 -21.49
N GLY A 173 -13.54 -26.56 -22.61
CA GLY A 173 -12.09 -26.74 -22.63
C GLY A 173 -11.36 -25.60 -21.90
N LEU A 174 -11.71 -24.34 -22.22
CA LEU A 174 -11.15 -23.15 -21.56
C LEU A 174 -11.51 -23.11 -20.07
N ALA A 175 -12.76 -23.42 -19.71
CA ALA A 175 -13.21 -23.47 -18.32
C ALA A 175 -12.44 -24.53 -17.51
N LEU A 176 -12.18 -25.70 -18.09
CA LEU A 176 -11.38 -26.74 -17.45
C LEU A 176 -9.92 -26.30 -17.25
N VAL A 177 -9.31 -25.66 -18.25
CA VAL A 177 -7.97 -25.10 -18.12
C VAL A 177 -7.91 -24.07 -17.01
N VAL A 178 -8.82 -23.09 -16.99
CA VAL A 178 -8.88 -22.07 -15.94
C VAL A 178 -9.07 -22.71 -14.56
N ARG A 179 -10.05 -23.61 -14.42
CA ARG A 179 -10.34 -24.28 -13.14
C ARG A 179 -9.13 -25.07 -12.61
N SER A 180 -8.38 -25.71 -13.50
CA SER A 180 -7.19 -26.51 -13.13
C SER A 180 -6.00 -25.64 -12.78
N THR A 181 -5.85 -24.49 -13.43
CA THR A 181 -4.68 -23.60 -13.30
C THR A 181 -4.79 -22.67 -12.10
N MET A 182 -6.00 -22.18 -11.76
CA MET A 182 -6.20 -21.22 -10.68
C MET A 182 -5.65 -21.65 -9.31
N PRO A 183 -5.89 -22.91 -8.81
CA PRO A 183 -5.31 -23.34 -7.53
C PRO A 183 -3.79 -23.45 -7.57
N LEU A 184 -3.19 -23.75 -8.76
CA LEU A 184 -1.75 -23.79 -8.94
C LEU A 184 -1.17 -22.37 -8.83
N PHE A 185 -1.75 -21.39 -9.50
CA PHE A 185 -1.30 -19.99 -9.38
C PHE A 185 -1.39 -19.46 -7.95
N LYS A 186 -2.50 -19.71 -7.23
CA LYS A 186 -2.60 -19.33 -5.81
C LYS A 186 -1.46 -19.90 -4.98
N ARG A 187 -1.07 -21.15 -5.22
CA ARG A 187 0.05 -21.81 -4.55
C ARG A 187 1.39 -21.20 -4.94
N VAL A 188 1.60 -20.92 -6.22
CA VAL A 188 2.80 -20.28 -6.75
C VAL A 188 2.98 -18.89 -6.14
N PHE A 189 1.94 -18.06 -6.12
CA PHE A 189 2.03 -16.71 -5.54
C PHE A 189 2.39 -16.75 -4.06
N LYS A 190 1.79 -17.67 -3.28
CA LYS A 190 2.15 -17.84 -1.86
C LYS A 190 3.62 -18.22 -1.66
N LYS A 191 4.15 -19.10 -2.53
CA LYS A 191 5.58 -19.47 -2.51
C LYS A 191 6.48 -18.31 -2.96
N TYR A 192 6.01 -17.52 -3.92
CA TYR A 192 6.72 -16.34 -4.41
C TYR A 192 6.83 -15.27 -3.33
N ASP A 193 5.77 -15.05 -2.55
CA ASP A 193 5.81 -14.14 -1.40
C ASP A 193 6.81 -14.60 -0.34
N ALA A 194 6.86 -15.90 -0.05
CA ALA A 194 7.85 -16.49 0.87
C ALA A 194 9.29 -16.33 0.34
N LEU A 195 9.50 -16.52 -0.96
CA LEU A 195 10.79 -16.30 -1.62
C LEU A 195 11.22 -14.83 -1.53
N ASN A 196 10.33 -13.90 -1.85
CA ASN A 196 10.59 -12.46 -1.75
C ASN A 196 10.94 -12.04 -0.32
N SER A 197 10.22 -12.56 0.68
CA SER A 197 10.52 -12.30 2.09
C SER A 197 11.90 -12.81 2.48
N SER A 198 12.30 -14.00 2.03
CA SER A 198 13.63 -14.57 2.26
C SER A 198 14.74 -13.74 1.58
N VAL A 199 14.52 -13.26 0.36
CA VAL A 199 15.46 -12.35 -0.34
C VAL A 199 15.60 -11.04 0.41
N GLN A 200 14.50 -10.45 0.85
CA GLN A 200 14.51 -9.19 1.60
C GLN A 200 15.24 -9.33 2.93
N GLU A 201 15.03 -10.44 3.64
CA GLU A 201 15.75 -10.77 4.88
C GLU A 201 17.25 -10.91 4.63
N ASN A 202 17.64 -11.65 3.59
CA ASN A 202 19.05 -11.85 3.21
C ASN A 202 19.73 -10.53 2.86
N ILE A 203 19.10 -9.67 2.04
CA ILE A 203 19.66 -8.37 1.65
C ILE A 203 19.83 -7.47 2.88
N LYS A 204 18.86 -7.41 3.78
CA LYS A 204 18.97 -6.66 5.04
C LYS A 204 20.06 -7.21 5.95
N GLY A 205 20.19 -8.53 5.99
CA GLY A 205 21.18 -9.27 6.79
C GLY A 205 22.52 -9.49 6.08
N MET A 206 22.79 -8.88 4.92
CA MET A 206 23.97 -9.19 4.10
C MET A 206 25.30 -9.04 4.85
N ARG A 207 25.40 -8.06 5.75
CA ARG A 207 26.59 -7.89 6.60
C ARG A 207 26.81 -9.10 7.51
N VAL A 208 25.74 -9.66 8.06
CA VAL A 208 25.80 -10.87 8.90
C VAL A 208 26.19 -12.06 8.06
N VAL A 209 25.55 -12.27 6.89
CA VAL A 209 25.89 -13.36 5.97
C VAL A 209 27.38 -13.33 5.61
N LYS A 210 27.91 -12.14 5.30
CA LYS A 210 29.33 -11.92 5.00
C LYS A 210 30.24 -12.15 6.21
N SER A 211 29.88 -11.66 7.38
CA SER A 211 30.69 -11.79 8.61
C SER A 211 30.82 -13.25 9.06
N TYR A 212 29.79 -14.09 8.80
CA TYR A 212 29.80 -15.50 9.18
C TYR A 212 30.16 -16.44 8.03
N VAL A 213 30.54 -15.90 6.85
CA VAL A 213 30.90 -16.67 5.64
C VAL A 213 29.82 -17.71 5.27
N ARG A 214 28.55 -17.25 5.24
CA ARG A 214 27.38 -18.11 5.01
C ARG A 214 26.77 -17.94 3.61
N GLU A 215 27.47 -17.33 2.67
CA GLU A 215 26.97 -17.07 1.33
C GLU A 215 26.54 -18.37 0.60
N GLU A 216 27.32 -19.44 0.76
CA GLU A 216 27.03 -20.70 0.08
C GLU A 216 25.76 -21.37 0.63
N TYR A 217 25.55 -21.29 1.93
CA TYR A 217 24.33 -21.74 2.58
C TYR A 217 23.10 -20.97 2.07
N GLU A 218 23.20 -19.64 1.99
CA GLU A 218 22.10 -18.79 1.49
C GLU A 218 21.82 -19.02 0.01
N LYS A 219 22.84 -19.26 -0.83
CA LYS A 219 22.66 -19.65 -2.24
C LYS A 219 21.91 -20.97 -2.37
N GLN A 220 22.23 -21.97 -1.57
CA GLN A 220 21.54 -23.27 -1.58
C GLN A 220 20.10 -23.13 -1.12
N LYS A 221 19.83 -22.37 -0.02
CA LYS A 221 18.51 -22.08 0.49
C LYS A 221 17.64 -21.38 -0.55
N PHE A 222 18.18 -20.34 -1.20
CA PHE A 222 17.50 -19.63 -2.27
C PHE A 222 17.26 -20.53 -3.48
N GLY A 223 18.28 -21.30 -3.90
CA GLY A 223 18.18 -22.23 -5.02
C GLY A 223 17.08 -23.26 -4.84
N ALA A 224 16.94 -23.82 -3.63
CA ALA A 224 15.87 -24.77 -3.31
C ALA A 224 14.48 -24.12 -3.38
N ALA A 225 14.32 -22.93 -2.82
CA ALA A 225 13.06 -22.18 -2.87
C ALA A 225 12.70 -21.75 -4.30
N ALA A 226 13.67 -21.29 -5.09
CA ALA A 226 13.49 -20.95 -6.49
C ALA A 226 13.10 -22.17 -7.36
N ALA A 227 13.73 -23.34 -7.13
CA ALA A 227 13.38 -24.57 -7.81
C ALA A 227 11.95 -25.04 -7.49
N ASP A 228 11.48 -24.81 -6.26
CA ASP A 228 10.14 -25.17 -5.83
C ASP A 228 9.07 -24.27 -6.49
N VAL A 229 9.34 -22.97 -6.59
CA VAL A 229 8.52 -22.03 -7.37
C VAL A 229 8.51 -22.41 -8.84
N GLN A 230 9.68 -22.68 -9.44
CA GLN A 230 9.80 -23.08 -10.85
C GLN A 230 8.98 -24.34 -11.16
N ARG A 231 8.99 -25.34 -10.27
CA ARG A 231 8.25 -26.60 -10.48
C ARG A 231 6.75 -26.36 -10.57
N ASP A 232 6.18 -25.59 -9.63
CA ASP A 232 4.74 -25.33 -9.62
C ASP A 232 4.34 -24.38 -10.75
N PHE A 233 5.17 -23.39 -11.07
CA PHE A 233 4.94 -22.47 -12.18
C PHE A 233 4.96 -23.22 -13.52
N THR A 234 5.94 -24.11 -13.72
CA THR A 234 6.03 -24.95 -14.94
C THR A 234 4.79 -25.83 -15.09
N ARG A 235 4.23 -26.37 -13.99
CA ARG A 235 2.98 -27.15 -14.06
C ARG A 235 1.79 -26.28 -14.49
N ALA A 236 1.67 -25.07 -13.92
CA ALA A 236 0.61 -24.13 -14.28
C ALA A 236 0.72 -23.74 -15.77
N GLU A 237 1.93 -23.37 -16.21
CA GLU A 237 2.18 -22.96 -17.61
C GLU A 237 1.96 -24.09 -18.62
N ARG A 238 2.30 -25.35 -18.28
CA ARG A 238 2.00 -26.50 -19.14
C ARG A 238 0.50 -26.69 -19.38
N ILE A 239 -0.34 -26.43 -18.36
CA ILE A 239 -1.79 -26.51 -18.51
C ILE A 239 -2.28 -25.32 -19.35
N LEU A 240 -1.78 -24.11 -19.10
CA LEU A 240 -2.13 -22.92 -19.88
C LEU A 240 -1.69 -23.02 -21.33
N ALA A 241 -0.53 -23.61 -21.59
CA ALA A 241 -0.02 -23.81 -22.95
C ALA A 241 -0.98 -24.63 -23.83
N PHE A 242 -1.89 -25.40 -23.23
CA PHE A 242 -2.92 -26.14 -23.96
C PHE A 242 -4.02 -25.25 -24.57
N ASN A 243 -4.15 -24.01 -24.11
CA ASN A 243 -5.14 -23.07 -24.63
C ASN A 243 -4.97 -22.81 -26.13
N ASN A 244 -3.75 -22.51 -26.60
CA ASN A 244 -3.49 -22.21 -28.00
C ASN A 244 -3.74 -23.41 -28.92
N PRO A 245 -3.23 -24.63 -28.65
CA PRO A 245 -3.56 -25.82 -29.44
C PRO A 245 -5.05 -26.13 -29.47
N LEU A 246 -5.76 -26.00 -28.35
CA LEU A 246 -7.21 -26.24 -28.29
C LEU A 246 -7.97 -25.25 -29.19
N MET A 247 -7.64 -23.97 -29.10
CA MET A 247 -8.23 -22.95 -29.96
C MET A 247 -7.92 -23.23 -31.43
N GLN A 248 -6.64 -23.51 -31.75
CA GLN A 248 -6.20 -23.76 -33.12
C GLN A 248 -6.90 -25.00 -33.71
N PHE A 249 -7.08 -26.04 -32.92
CA PHE A 249 -7.86 -27.21 -33.32
C PHE A 249 -9.30 -26.84 -33.67
N CYS A 250 -9.97 -26.05 -32.82
CA CYS A 250 -11.32 -25.57 -33.08
C CYS A 250 -11.40 -24.72 -34.37
N VAL A 251 -10.42 -23.82 -34.59
CA VAL A 251 -10.34 -22.99 -35.80
C VAL A 251 -10.22 -23.87 -37.04
N TYR A 252 -9.28 -24.83 -37.05
CA TYR A 252 -9.13 -25.72 -38.20
C TYR A 252 -10.31 -26.66 -38.40
N ALA A 253 -10.94 -27.14 -37.33
CA ALA A 253 -12.13 -27.99 -37.45
C ALA A 253 -13.28 -27.20 -38.09
N VAL A 254 -13.53 -25.96 -37.69
CA VAL A 254 -14.53 -25.10 -38.32
C VAL A 254 -14.15 -24.77 -39.77
N MET A 255 -12.88 -24.44 -40.01
CA MET A 255 -12.39 -24.13 -41.36
C MET A 255 -12.60 -25.28 -42.32
N VAL A 256 -12.20 -26.51 -41.92
CA VAL A 256 -12.40 -27.73 -42.74
C VAL A 256 -13.88 -28.00 -42.99
N PHE A 257 -14.72 -27.83 -41.93
CA PHE A 257 -16.16 -28.02 -42.08
C PHE A 257 -16.76 -26.99 -43.04
N VAL A 258 -16.49 -25.68 -42.85
CA VAL A 258 -17.02 -24.61 -43.71
C VAL A 258 -16.54 -24.77 -45.16
N LEU A 259 -15.28 -25.08 -45.36
CA LEU A 259 -14.76 -25.29 -46.72
C LEU A 259 -15.35 -26.55 -47.37
N SER A 260 -15.43 -27.70 -46.68
CA SER A 260 -15.92 -28.94 -47.24
C SER A 260 -17.45 -28.89 -47.53
N PHE A 261 -18.24 -28.65 -46.47
CA PHE A 261 -19.67 -28.63 -46.60
C PHE A 261 -20.18 -27.35 -47.29
N GLY A 262 -19.48 -26.21 -47.10
CA GLY A 262 -19.79 -24.97 -47.81
C GLY A 262 -19.57 -25.09 -49.29
N SER A 263 -18.42 -25.65 -49.75
CA SER A 263 -18.15 -25.89 -51.17
C SER A 263 -19.17 -26.88 -51.79
N TYR A 264 -19.48 -27.97 -51.05
CA TYR A 264 -20.49 -28.91 -51.46
C TYR A 264 -21.85 -28.23 -51.65
N THR A 265 -22.28 -27.40 -50.70
CA THR A 265 -23.55 -26.65 -50.76
C THR A 265 -23.55 -25.64 -51.90
N VAL A 266 -22.48 -24.89 -52.11
CA VAL A 266 -22.32 -23.90 -53.18
C VAL A 266 -22.44 -24.61 -54.56
N ILE A 267 -21.79 -25.74 -54.75
CA ILE A 267 -21.79 -26.48 -56.00
C ILE A 267 -23.17 -27.10 -56.29
N THR A 268 -23.75 -27.80 -55.30
CA THR A 268 -25.03 -28.50 -55.48
C THR A 268 -26.22 -27.54 -55.63
N SER A 269 -26.23 -26.41 -54.93
CA SER A 269 -27.28 -25.38 -55.03
C SER A 269 -27.02 -24.38 -56.15
N ARG A 270 -25.91 -24.46 -56.88
CA ARG A 270 -25.47 -23.46 -57.88
C ARG A 270 -25.42 -22.04 -57.34
N GLY A 271 -25.08 -21.91 -56.03
CA GLY A 271 -25.01 -20.64 -55.36
C GLY A 271 -26.33 -20.06 -54.82
N LEU A 272 -27.46 -20.81 -54.96
CA LEU A 272 -28.79 -20.34 -54.50
C LEU A 272 -28.96 -20.50 -52.98
N ALA A 273 -28.39 -21.52 -52.35
CA ALA A 273 -28.51 -21.75 -50.92
C ALA A 273 -27.36 -21.12 -50.11
N LEU A 274 -26.17 -21.09 -50.70
CA LEU A 274 -24.95 -20.48 -50.16
C LEU A 274 -24.07 -20.01 -51.31
N ASP A 275 -23.60 -18.78 -51.26
CA ASP A 275 -22.68 -18.24 -52.26
C ASP A 275 -21.22 -18.22 -51.75
N VAL A 276 -20.26 -17.93 -52.64
CA VAL A 276 -18.83 -17.90 -52.30
C VAL A 276 -18.49 -16.78 -51.32
N GLY A 277 -19.12 -15.63 -51.46
CA GLY A 277 -18.93 -14.52 -50.55
C GLY A 277 -19.41 -14.82 -49.14
N GLN A 278 -20.58 -15.45 -49.01
CA GLN A 278 -21.12 -15.90 -47.72
C GLN A 278 -20.20 -16.94 -47.06
N MET A 279 -19.67 -17.90 -47.81
CA MET A 279 -18.70 -18.89 -47.32
C MET A 279 -17.41 -18.21 -46.81
N SER A 280 -16.91 -17.24 -47.55
CA SER A 280 -15.72 -16.46 -47.13
C SER A 280 -15.96 -15.68 -45.83
N SER A 281 -17.14 -15.04 -45.71
CA SER A 281 -17.50 -14.31 -44.47
C SER A 281 -17.64 -15.22 -43.26
N MET A 282 -18.19 -16.44 -43.47
CA MET A 282 -18.27 -17.43 -42.38
C MET A 282 -16.90 -17.80 -41.80
N LEU A 283 -15.87 -17.88 -42.62
CA LEU A 283 -14.51 -18.11 -42.13
C LEU A 283 -14.03 -16.95 -41.22
N THR A 284 -14.31 -15.72 -41.59
CA THR A 284 -13.98 -14.54 -40.81
C THR A 284 -14.74 -14.50 -39.49
N TYR A 285 -16.06 -14.74 -39.53
CA TYR A 285 -16.88 -14.79 -38.30
C TYR A 285 -16.45 -15.94 -37.39
N SER A 286 -16.06 -17.08 -37.96
CA SER A 286 -15.50 -18.21 -37.18
C SER A 286 -14.30 -17.78 -36.34
N PHE A 287 -13.36 -17.08 -36.96
CA PHE A 287 -12.18 -16.59 -36.28
C PHE A 287 -12.55 -15.55 -35.19
N GLN A 288 -13.45 -14.60 -35.49
CA GLN A 288 -13.91 -13.60 -34.54
C GLN A 288 -14.59 -14.23 -33.31
N ILE A 289 -15.46 -15.23 -33.50
CA ILE A 289 -16.16 -15.95 -32.43
C ILE A 289 -15.15 -16.65 -31.51
N LEU A 290 -14.25 -17.43 -32.09
CA LEU A 290 -13.29 -18.23 -31.31
C LEU A 290 -12.27 -17.37 -30.57
N MET A 291 -11.78 -16.29 -31.21
CA MET A 291 -10.90 -15.30 -30.58
C MET A 291 -11.59 -14.58 -29.42
N SER A 292 -12.86 -14.19 -29.60
CA SER A 292 -13.62 -13.53 -28.54
C SER A 292 -13.81 -14.43 -27.32
N LEU A 293 -14.03 -15.71 -27.52
CA LEU A 293 -14.16 -16.68 -26.45
C LEU A 293 -12.83 -16.89 -25.70
N MET A 294 -11.71 -16.97 -26.41
CA MET A 294 -10.39 -17.05 -25.81
C MET A 294 -10.05 -15.80 -25.00
N MET A 295 -10.32 -14.61 -25.55
CA MET A 295 -10.09 -13.34 -24.82
C MET A 295 -10.98 -13.22 -23.58
N LEU A 296 -12.23 -13.68 -23.63
CA LEU A 296 -13.12 -13.70 -22.48
C LEU A 296 -12.58 -14.59 -21.36
N SER A 297 -11.99 -15.74 -21.69
CA SER A 297 -11.30 -16.59 -20.73
C SER A 297 -10.14 -15.87 -20.06
N MET A 298 -9.32 -15.14 -20.82
CA MET A 298 -8.21 -14.35 -20.28
C MET A 298 -8.69 -13.22 -19.36
N VAL A 299 -9.76 -12.52 -19.73
CA VAL A 299 -10.40 -11.49 -18.90
C VAL A 299 -10.83 -12.08 -17.55
N PHE A 300 -11.46 -13.27 -17.57
CA PHE A 300 -11.89 -13.94 -16.35
C PHE A 300 -10.71 -14.25 -15.41
N VAL A 301 -9.61 -14.77 -15.94
CA VAL A 301 -8.39 -15.02 -15.17
C VAL A 301 -7.86 -13.73 -14.55
N MET A 302 -7.74 -12.66 -15.33
CA MET A 302 -7.23 -11.36 -14.86
C MET A 302 -8.11 -10.75 -13.76
N ILE A 303 -9.43 -10.80 -13.91
CA ILE A 303 -10.37 -10.32 -12.87
C ILE A 303 -10.22 -11.13 -11.60
N THR A 304 -10.07 -12.45 -11.71
CA THR A 304 -9.91 -13.32 -10.54
C THR A 304 -8.61 -13.03 -9.79
N MET A 305 -7.49 -12.84 -10.53
CA MET A 305 -6.21 -12.45 -9.91
C MET A 305 -6.29 -11.08 -9.24
N ALA A 306 -6.94 -10.11 -9.87
CA ALA A 306 -7.11 -8.77 -9.30
C ALA A 306 -8.07 -8.75 -8.10
N SER A 307 -8.92 -9.75 -7.94
CA SER A 307 -9.86 -9.85 -6.81
C SER A 307 -9.15 -9.92 -5.47
N GLU A 308 -8.03 -10.62 -5.37
CA GLU A 308 -7.20 -10.69 -4.15
C GLU A 308 -6.60 -9.31 -3.81
N SER A 309 -6.06 -8.61 -4.83
CA SER A 309 -5.56 -7.24 -4.67
C SER A 309 -6.68 -6.26 -4.29
N ALA A 310 -7.86 -6.42 -4.89
CA ALA A 310 -9.04 -5.61 -4.57
C ALA A 310 -9.50 -5.81 -3.12
N GLN A 311 -9.49 -7.05 -2.61
CA GLN A 311 -9.84 -7.35 -1.23
C GLN A 311 -8.88 -6.66 -0.26
N ARG A 312 -7.56 -6.75 -0.51
CA ARG A 312 -6.55 -6.08 0.33
C ARG A 312 -6.70 -4.55 0.35
N ILE A 313 -7.09 -3.95 -0.78
CA ILE A 313 -7.37 -2.51 -0.86
C ILE A 313 -8.62 -2.16 -0.03
N VAL A 314 -9.70 -2.95 -0.17
CA VAL A 314 -10.95 -2.73 0.57
C VAL A 314 -10.75 -2.86 2.07
N GLU A 315 -9.90 -3.80 2.54
CA GLU A 315 -9.51 -3.89 3.94
C GLU A 315 -8.95 -2.56 4.45
N VAL A 316 -8.06 -1.90 3.67
CA VAL A 316 -7.52 -0.59 4.05
C VAL A 316 -8.59 0.50 4.03
N LEU A 317 -9.43 0.55 3.00
CA LEU A 317 -10.46 1.58 2.88
C LEU A 317 -11.57 1.48 3.92
N CYS A 318 -11.87 0.26 4.38
CA CYS A 318 -12.92 -0.01 5.36
C CYS A 318 -12.42 -0.06 6.81
N GLU A 319 -11.11 -0.06 7.03
CA GLU A 319 -10.55 -0.01 8.39
C GLU A 319 -10.89 1.32 9.04
N GLU A 320 -11.47 1.28 10.22
CA GLU A 320 -11.80 2.47 11.00
C GLU A 320 -10.69 2.77 12.00
N SER A 321 -10.38 4.05 12.19
CA SER A 321 -9.42 4.46 13.21
C SER A 321 -9.93 4.08 14.58
N ALA A 322 -9.10 3.40 15.38
CA ALA A 322 -9.44 3.04 16.75
C ALA A 322 -9.57 4.27 17.66
N LEU A 323 -8.93 5.39 17.26
CA LEU A 323 -8.94 6.64 17.99
C LEU A 323 -9.69 7.70 17.18
N GLN A 324 -10.72 8.29 17.81
CA GLN A 324 -11.49 9.39 17.24
C GLN A 324 -11.66 10.49 18.28
N SER A 325 -11.70 11.74 17.82
CA SER A 325 -12.12 12.85 18.68
C SER A 325 -13.60 12.71 19.03
N PRO A 326 -14.03 13.03 20.27
CA PRO A 326 -15.44 12.99 20.63
C PRO A 326 -16.25 14.06 19.89
N GLU A 327 -17.59 13.98 19.90
CA GLU A 327 -18.47 14.94 19.21
C GLU A 327 -18.28 16.40 19.70
N ASN A 328 -18.01 16.60 20.99
CA ASN A 328 -17.74 17.90 21.59
C ASN A 328 -16.35 17.89 22.26
N PRO A 329 -15.27 17.97 21.49
CA PRO A 329 -13.92 17.83 22.01
C PRO A 329 -13.46 19.09 22.74
N VAL A 330 -12.70 18.91 23.84
CA VAL A 330 -11.95 19.98 24.47
C VAL A 330 -10.78 20.35 23.56
N ARG A 331 -10.63 21.63 23.23
CA ARG A 331 -9.60 22.12 22.30
C ARG A 331 -8.46 22.87 22.96
N GLU A 332 -8.55 23.11 24.24
CA GLU A 332 -7.51 23.82 24.97
C GLU A 332 -6.96 22.97 26.10
N VAL A 333 -5.68 22.76 26.11
CA VAL A 333 -4.95 22.15 27.23
C VAL A 333 -4.57 23.28 28.21
N LYS A 334 -5.05 23.22 29.43
CA LYS A 334 -4.86 24.30 30.42
C LYS A 334 -3.42 24.47 30.85
N ASP A 335 -2.80 23.37 31.28
CA ASP A 335 -1.43 23.32 31.77
C ASP A 335 -0.75 21.97 31.44
N GLY A 336 0.47 21.77 31.87
CA GLY A 336 1.27 20.56 31.65
C GLY A 336 1.15 19.51 32.75
N SER A 337 0.12 19.55 33.62
CA SER A 337 -0.07 18.51 34.63
C SER A 337 -0.53 17.19 33.98
N ILE A 338 -0.12 16.06 34.56
CA ILE A 338 -0.44 14.74 34.05
C ILE A 338 -0.82 13.85 35.24
N ASP A 339 -1.97 13.20 35.12
CA ASP A 339 -2.46 12.26 36.13
C ASP A 339 -2.77 10.90 35.47
N PHE A 340 -2.21 9.86 36.03
CA PHE A 340 -2.55 8.47 35.74
C PHE A 340 -3.35 7.93 36.93
N ASP A 341 -4.63 7.66 36.71
CA ASP A 341 -5.56 7.18 37.75
C ASP A 341 -5.82 5.68 37.50
N ASN A 342 -5.11 4.81 38.22
CA ASN A 342 -5.21 3.34 38.15
C ASN A 342 -5.17 2.81 36.71
N VAL A 343 -4.19 3.23 35.93
CA VAL A 343 -4.11 2.97 34.50
C VAL A 343 -3.51 1.59 34.22
N SER A 344 -4.24 0.76 33.46
CA SER A 344 -3.76 -0.49 32.90
C SER A 344 -3.90 -0.48 31.38
N PHE A 345 -2.96 -1.14 30.68
CA PHE A 345 -2.94 -1.12 29.22
C PHE A 345 -2.45 -2.45 28.60
N LYS A 346 -3.11 -2.84 27.49
CA LYS A 346 -2.72 -3.95 26.59
C LYS A 346 -2.65 -3.45 25.15
N TYR A 347 -1.64 -3.87 24.39
CA TYR A 347 -1.54 -3.57 22.96
C TYR A 347 -2.58 -4.32 22.11
N ALA A 348 -2.96 -5.52 22.50
CA ALA A 348 -4.02 -6.27 21.85
C ALA A 348 -5.06 -6.73 22.87
N LYS A 349 -6.35 -6.63 22.52
CA LYS A 349 -7.46 -7.08 23.41
C LYS A 349 -7.35 -8.55 23.79
N THR A 350 -6.75 -9.35 22.91
CA THR A 350 -6.52 -10.79 23.10
C THR A 350 -5.23 -11.13 23.86
N ALA A 351 -4.38 -10.13 24.18
CA ALA A 351 -3.14 -10.38 24.91
C ALA A 351 -3.42 -10.85 26.34
N GLU A 352 -2.75 -11.92 26.76
CA GLU A 352 -2.86 -12.46 28.13
C GLU A 352 -2.21 -11.54 29.16
N ARG A 353 -1.13 -10.85 28.77
CA ARG A 353 -0.32 -10.02 29.68
C ARG A 353 -0.60 -8.54 29.49
N MET A 354 -0.75 -7.82 30.63
CA MET A 354 -0.77 -6.35 30.65
C MET A 354 0.62 -5.78 30.33
N ALA A 355 0.68 -4.75 29.51
CA ALA A 355 1.88 -3.97 29.28
C ALA A 355 2.09 -2.96 30.44
N LEU A 356 1.00 -2.39 30.94
CA LEU A 356 0.98 -1.55 32.15
C LEU A 356 -0.11 -2.08 33.07
N SER A 357 0.14 -2.05 34.39
CA SER A 357 -0.76 -2.54 35.42
C SER A 357 -0.86 -1.56 36.58
N GLY A 358 -2.07 -1.02 36.81
CA GLY A 358 -2.40 -0.23 37.98
C GLY A 358 -1.48 0.98 38.20
N ILE A 359 -1.23 1.77 37.19
CA ILE A 359 -0.34 2.94 37.29
C ILE A 359 -1.09 4.08 37.99
N ASP A 360 -0.61 4.50 39.15
CA ASP A 360 -1.00 5.71 39.86
C ASP A 360 0.18 6.67 39.92
N LEU A 361 0.11 7.77 39.18
CA LEU A 361 1.21 8.74 39.08
C LEU A 361 0.66 10.12 38.80
N HIS A 362 1.04 11.11 39.65
CA HIS A 362 0.65 12.50 39.50
C HIS A 362 1.87 13.38 39.26
N ILE A 363 1.89 14.11 38.16
CA ILE A 363 2.96 15.00 37.72
C ILE A 363 2.42 16.44 37.67
N ARG A 364 3.11 17.36 38.32
CA ARG A 364 2.73 18.77 38.34
C ARG A 364 3.18 19.48 37.06
N SER A 365 2.46 20.54 36.67
CA SER A 365 2.89 21.39 35.57
C SER A 365 4.27 22.01 35.85
N GLY A 366 5.15 21.97 34.84
CA GLY A 366 6.54 22.45 34.92
C GLY A 366 7.52 21.51 35.61
N GLU A 367 7.07 20.38 36.17
CA GLU A 367 7.92 19.41 36.86
C GLU A 367 8.78 18.60 35.84
N THR A 368 10.01 18.28 36.25
CA THR A 368 10.90 17.41 35.50
C THR A 368 10.90 16.02 36.12
N ILE A 369 10.39 15.03 35.37
CA ILE A 369 10.31 13.65 35.81
C ILE A 369 11.32 12.80 35.04
N GLY A 370 12.16 12.07 35.77
CA GLY A 370 13.00 11.01 35.22
C GLY A 370 12.28 9.67 35.28
N ILE A 371 12.34 8.86 34.24
CA ILE A 371 11.81 7.48 34.26
C ILE A 371 12.93 6.50 33.98
N ILE A 372 13.10 5.57 34.89
CA ILE A 372 14.14 4.51 34.85
C ILE A 372 13.47 3.14 35.02
N GLY A 373 14.08 2.13 34.46
CA GLY A 373 13.66 0.72 34.57
C GLY A 373 14.39 -0.16 33.59
N GLY A 374 14.35 -1.45 33.81
CA GLY A 374 14.96 -2.45 32.91
C GLY A 374 14.37 -2.43 31.51
N THR A 375 15.02 -3.11 30.57
CA THR A 375 14.47 -3.35 29.23
C THR A 375 13.17 -4.13 29.34
N GLY A 376 12.11 -3.67 28.66
CA GLY A 376 10.78 -4.30 28.73
C GLY A 376 9.94 -3.88 29.95
N SER A 377 10.34 -2.91 30.77
CA SER A 377 9.53 -2.38 31.87
C SER A 377 8.39 -1.43 31.43
N SER A 378 8.14 -1.30 30.13
CA SER A 378 7.03 -0.54 29.53
C SER A 378 7.09 0.99 29.70
N LYS A 379 8.29 1.57 29.83
CA LYS A 379 8.50 3.03 29.94
C LYS A 379 7.94 3.77 28.74
N SER A 380 8.27 3.34 27.51
CA SER A 380 7.77 3.97 26.28
C SER A 380 6.27 3.80 26.14
N THR A 381 5.69 2.70 26.65
CA THR A 381 4.23 2.49 26.65
C THR A 381 3.53 3.54 27.51
N LEU A 382 4.09 3.86 28.67
CA LEU A 382 3.51 4.87 29.58
C LEU A 382 3.38 6.23 28.90
N ILE A 383 4.43 6.70 28.23
CA ILE A 383 4.42 8.02 27.57
C ILE A 383 3.51 8.08 26.34
N GLN A 384 3.30 6.96 25.66
CA GLN A 384 2.40 6.91 24.49
C GLN A 384 0.94 7.18 24.86
N LEU A 385 0.54 6.92 26.09
CA LEU A 385 -0.81 7.21 26.58
C LEU A 385 -1.03 8.71 26.84
N ILE A 386 0.03 9.49 27.13
CA ILE A 386 -0.06 10.94 27.40
C ILE A 386 -0.51 11.70 26.13
N SER A 387 0.09 11.39 24.99
CA SER A 387 -0.25 11.98 23.69
C SER A 387 -1.41 11.26 22.99
N ARG A 388 -2.06 10.34 23.69
CA ARG A 388 -3.15 9.50 23.17
C ARG A 388 -2.78 8.86 21.84
N LEU A 389 -1.62 8.19 21.77
CA LEU A 389 -1.28 7.30 20.66
C LEU A 389 -2.02 5.97 20.77
N TYR A 390 -2.36 5.59 22.00
CA TYR A 390 -3.27 4.50 22.37
C TYR A 390 -4.18 4.99 23.50
N ASP A 391 -5.36 4.39 23.64
CA ASP A 391 -6.24 4.58 24.79
C ASP A 391 -5.93 3.55 25.89
N ALA A 392 -6.00 3.95 27.15
CA ALA A 392 -5.87 3.05 28.29
C ALA A 392 -6.98 1.97 28.25
N THR A 393 -6.63 0.74 28.61
CA THR A 393 -7.58 -0.37 28.70
C THR A 393 -8.48 -0.20 29.94
N GLU A 394 -7.87 0.21 31.06
CA GLU A 394 -8.55 0.50 32.33
C GLU A 394 -7.97 1.77 32.93
N GLY A 395 -8.78 2.47 33.75
CA GLY A 395 -8.38 3.74 34.36
C GLY A 395 -8.51 4.94 33.43
N ALA A 396 -7.88 6.05 33.81
CA ALA A 396 -7.92 7.29 33.07
C ALA A 396 -6.55 8.00 33.08
N VAL A 397 -6.15 8.52 31.92
CA VAL A 397 -5.02 9.44 31.81
C VAL A 397 -5.57 10.85 31.63
N ARG A 398 -5.12 11.78 32.44
CA ARG A 398 -5.55 13.19 32.35
C ARG A 398 -4.36 14.09 32.07
N VAL A 399 -4.58 15.08 31.24
CA VAL A 399 -3.62 16.16 30.93
C VAL A 399 -4.31 17.47 31.19
N GLY A 400 -3.69 18.37 31.98
CA GLY A 400 -4.33 19.63 32.39
C GLY A 400 -5.65 19.41 33.13
N GLY A 401 -5.77 18.30 33.88
CA GLY A 401 -6.96 17.92 34.65
C GLY A 401 -8.12 17.30 33.82
N VAL A 402 -7.97 17.17 32.50
CA VAL A 402 -9.01 16.64 31.61
C VAL A 402 -8.55 15.29 31.02
N ASP A 403 -9.46 14.32 30.99
CA ASP A 403 -9.19 12.99 30.38
C ASP A 403 -8.75 13.14 28.91
N VAL A 404 -7.67 12.49 28.53
CA VAL A 404 -7.13 12.57 27.16
C VAL A 404 -8.14 12.15 26.10
N ARG A 405 -9.11 11.30 26.44
CA ARG A 405 -10.19 10.84 25.54
C ARG A 405 -11.20 11.95 25.23
N SER A 406 -11.26 12.99 26.05
CA SER A 406 -12.18 14.14 25.88
C SER A 406 -11.61 15.23 25.00
N TYR A 407 -10.32 15.19 24.70
CA TYR A 407 -9.67 16.18 23.85
C TYR A 407 -9.91 15.94 22.37
N ASP A 408 -9.84 17.03 21.59
CA ASP A 408 -9.49 16.96 20.18
C ASP A 408 -8.05 16.42 20.04
N LEU A 409 -7.86 15.40 19.19
CA LEU A 409 -6.57 14.72 19.07
C LEU A 409 -5.46 15.66 18.60
N GLU A 410 -5.76 16.57 17.67
CA GLU A 410 -4.80 17.53 17.15
C GLU A 410 -4.43 18.53 18.23
N ALA A 411 -5.43 19.10 18.93
CA ALA A 411 -5.22 20.06 20.00
C ALA A 411 -4.39 19.48 21.17
N LEU A 412 -4.63 18.24 21.58
CA LEU A 412 -3.83 17.56 22.59
C LEU A 412 -2.39 17.35 22.11
N ARG A 413 -2.23 16.78 20.90
CA ARG A 413 -0.92 16.46 20.35
C ARG A 413 -0.09 17.70 20.04
N ASP A 414 -0.71 18.83 19.77
CA ASP A 414 -0.01 20.11 19.62
C ASP A 414 0.65 20.60 20.90
N GLN A 415 0.10 20.24 22.05
CA GLN A 415 0.64 20.62 23.36
C GLN A 415 1.56 19.57 23.99
N VAL A 416 1.65 18.37 23.37
CA VAL A 416 2.55 17.29 23.81
C VAL A 416 3.55 16.99 22.71
N ALA A 417 4.81 17.37 22.90
CA ALA A 417 5.88 17.02 21.99
C ALA A 417 6.62 15.77 22.49
N VAL A 418 6.80 14.82 21.59
CA VAL A 418 7.48 13.55 21.90
C VAL A 418 8.69 13.36 20.98
N VAL A 419 9.86 13.17 21.56
CA VAL A 419 11.05 12.73 20.85
C VAL A 419 11.21 11.24 21.11
N LEU A 420 10.94 10.44 20.08
CA LEU A 420 10.93 8.99 20.18
C LEU A 420 12.35 8.40 20.24
N GLN A 421 12.49 7.20 20.78
CA GLN A 421 13.76 6.46 20.82
C GLN A 421 14.35 6.26 19.42
N LYS A 422 13.51 5.91 18.43
CA LYS A 422 13.93 5.84 17.02
C LYS A 422 13.70 7.19 16.35
N ASN A 423 14.76 7.98 16.27
CA ASN A 423 14.74 9.29 15.65
C ASN A 423 14.69 9.20 14.12
N VAL A 424 13.70 9.81 13.50
CA VAL A 424 13.52 9.82 12.06
C VAL A 424 13.58 11.26 11.54
N LEU A 425 14.43 11.48 10.55
CA LEU A 425 14.46 12.69 9.74
C LEU A 425 13.95 12.37 8.34
N PHE A 426 13.24 13.32 7.74
CA PHE A 426 12.74 13.20 6.38
C PHE A 426 13.77 13.72 5.38
N SER A 427 13.73 13.20 4.16
CA SER A 427 14.53 13.75 3.05
C SER A 427 14.11 15.20 2.80
N GLY A 428 15.10 16.09 2.74
CA GLY A 428 14.90 17.53 2.62
C GLY A 428 15.97 18.29 3.39
N SER A 429 15.88 19.62 3.47
CA SER A 429 16.84 20.42 4.23
C SER A 429 16.67 20.26 5.74
N ILE A 430 17.69 20.65 6.52
CA ILE A 430 17.58 20.75 7.99
C ILE A 430 16.43 21.71 8.33
N ARG A 431 16.32 22.84 7.67
CA ARG A 431 15.25 23.83 7.83
C ARG A 431 13.85 23.21 7.64
N GLU A 432 13.66 22.42 6.58
CA GLU A 432 12.40 21.71 6.34
C GLU A 432 12.09 20.70 7.45
N ASN A 433 13.09 19.96 7.92
CA ASN A 433 12.94 19.04 9.04
C ASN A 433 12.56 19.73 10.35
N LEU A 434 13.10 20.91 10.62
CA LEU A 434 12.77 21.71 11.79
C LEU A 434 11.33 22.25 11.73
N ARG A 435 10.85 22.66 10.54
CA ARG A 435 9.48 23.13 10.31
C ARG A 435 8.38 22.10 10.55
N TRP A 436 8.73 20.82 10.70
CA TRP A 436 7.76 19.84 11.21
C TRP A 436 7.33 20.12 12.65
N GLY A 437 8.13 20.81 13.44
CA GLY A 437 7.75 21.28 14.78
C GLY A 437 6.83 22.50 14.73
N ASN A 438 7.13 23.45 13.84
CA ASN A 438 6.29 24.62 13.59
C ASN A 438 6.53 25.08 12.15
N LYS A 439 5.52 24.98 11.28
CA LYS A 439 5.58 25.35 9.86
C LYS A 439 5.93 26.82 9.61
N ASP A 440 5.53 27.69 10.54
CA ASP A 440 5.67 29.15 10.47
C ASP A 440 6.88 29.65 11.27
N ALA A 441 7.76 28.73 11.75
CA ALA A 441 8.94 29.10 12.52
C ALA A 441 9.87 30.00 11.71
N THR A 442 10.26 31.13 12.33
CA THR A 442 11.28 32.04 11.81
C THR A 442 12.67 31.44 11.92
N ASP A 443 13.63 31.96 11.14
CA ASP A 443 15.03 31.52 11.22
C ASP A 443 15.60 31.70 12.62
N ALA A 444 15.28 32.82 13.28
CA ALA A 444 15.70 33.10 14.65
C ALA A 444 15.16 32.06 15.66
N GLU A 445 13.91 31.64 15.53
CA GLU A 445 13.31 30.61 16.38
C GLU A 445 13.97 29.25 16.13
N MET A 446 14.27 28.92 14.87
CA MET A 446 14.98 27.68 14.51
C MET A 446 16.40 27.66 15.09
N GLU A 447 17.15 28.76 14.98
CA GLU A 447 18.47 28.91 15.55
C GLU A 447 18.45 28.80 17.09
N GLU A 448 17.45 29.42 17.74
CA GLU A 448 17.30 29.32 19.19
C GLU A 448 17.00 27.90 19.64
N ALA A 449 16.04 27.22 18.99
CA ALA A 449 15.73 25.82 19.29
C ALA A 449 16.94 24.90 19.08
N CYS A 450 17.74 25.15 18.03
CA CYS A 450 18.97 24.40 17.75
C CYS A 450 20.06 24.70 18.78
N ARG A 451 20.18 25.95 19.29
CA ARG A 451 21.10 26.27 20.40
C ARG A 451 20.73 25.53 21.67
N LEU A 452 19.44 25.51 22.04
CA LEU A 452 18.97 24.79 23.22
C LEU A 452 19.20 23.26 23.10
N ALA A 453 19.06 22.71 21.90
CA ALA A 453 19.33 21.31 21.61
C ALA A 453 20.82 21.01 21.33
N GLN A 454 21.72 21.99 21.48
CA GLN A 454 23.15 21.87 21.17
C GLN A 454 23.42 21.45 19.70
N ALA A 455 22.54 21.86 18.77
CA ALA A 455 22.62 21.49 17.36
C ALA A 455 23.21 22.58 16.46
N ASP A 456 23.11 23.85 16.85
CA ASP A 456 23.51 25.01 16.03
C ASP A 456 25.00 24.96 15.63
N GLU A 457 25.87 24.56 16.54
CA GLU A 457 27.32 24.49 16.29
C GLU A 457 27.66 23.57 15.13
N PHE A 458 27.16 22.31 15.11
CA PHE A 458 27.49 21.40 14.03
C PHE A 458 26.74 21.75 12.73
N ILE A 459 25.54 22.35 12.80
CA ILE A 459 24.82 22.81 11.60
C ILE A 459 25.63 23.85 10.87
N ARG A 460 26.23 24.82 11.59
CA ARG A 460 27.07 25.87 11.00
C ARG A 460 28.40 25.34 10.42
N GLN A 461 28.80 24.14 10.79
CA GLN A 461 30.00 23.49 10.20
C GLN A 461 29.70 22.82 8.85
N PHE A 462 28.42 22.58 8.51
CA PHE A 462 28.07 22.11 7.19
C PHE A 462 28.23 23.23 6.15
N PRO A 463 28.65 22.89 4.90
CA PRO A 463 28.83 23.89 3.83
C PRO A 463 27.59 24.76 3.59
N ASP A 464 26.40 24.16 3.63
CA ASP A 464 25.12 24.81 3.37
C ASP A 464 24.36 25.19 4.65
N GLY A 465 24.97 25.01 5.84
CA GLY A 465 24.34 25.32 7.14
C GLY A 465 22.96 24.69 7.30
N TYR A 466 21.94 25.51 7.59
CA TYR A 466 20.54 25.06 7.76
C TYR A 466 19.88 24.55 6.47
N ASP A 467 20.43 24.86 5.31
CA ASP A 467 19.92 24.39 4.01
C ASP A 467 20.58 23.07 3.57
N THR A 468 21.49 22.52 4.41
CA THR A 468 22.09 21.21 4.19
C THR A 468 21.02 20.15 4.00
N HIS A 469 21.14 19.35 2.92
CA HIS A 469 20.20 18.29 2.59
C HIS A 469 20.41 17.08 3.50
N ILE A 470 19.33 16.61 4.09
CA ILE A 470 19.25 15.37 4.87
C ILE A 470 18.71 14.26 3.96
N GLU A 471 19.41 13.14 3.89
CA GLU A 471 18.94 11.96 3.20
C GLU A 471 17.81 11.25 3.96
N GLN A 472 17.08 10.39 3.27
CA GLN A 472 15.97 9.62 3.86
C GLN A 472 16.41 8.89 5.14
N GLY A 473 15.68 9.12 6.23
CA GLY A 473 15.99 8.56 7.53
C GLY A 473 17.21 9.19 8.21
N GLY A 474 17.80 10.25 7.66
CA GLY A 474 18.99 10.91 8.19
C GLY A 474 20.26 10.04 8.04
N ALA A 475 20.43 9.36 6.90
CA ALA A 475 21.54 8.45 6.66
C ALA A 475 22.91 9.18 6.60
N ASN A 476 22.91 10.45 6.25
CA ASN A 476 24.11 11.30 6.13
C ASN A 476 24.46 12.12 7.38
N VAL A 477 23.77 11.89 8.52
CA VAL A 477 24.09 12.53 9.81
C VAL A 477 24.31 11.49 10.89
N SER A 478 25.15 11.81 11.89
CA SER A 478 25.41 10.91 13.00
C SER A 478 24.19 10.72 13.90
N GLY A 479 24.16 9.63 14.68
CA GLY A 479 23.08 9.36 15.62
C GLY A 479 22.83 10.51 16.60
N GLY A 480 23.90 11.07 17.19
CA GLY A 480 23.79 12.21 18.10
C GLY A 480 23.35 13.51 17.43
N GLN A 481 23.77 13.77 16.19
CA GLN A 481 23.27 14.90 15.40
C GLN A 481 21.77 14.76 15.10
N LYS A 482 21.34 13.55 14.70
CA LYS A 482 19.94 13.22 14.47
C LYS A 482 19.07 13.43 15.72
N GLN A 483 19.52 12.96 16.87
CA GLN A 483 18.82 13.16 18.15
C GLN A 483 18.67 14.64 18.48
N ARG A 484 19.73 15.43 18.37
CA ARG A 484 19.71 16.86 18.65
C ARG A 484 18.79 17.63 17.69
N LEU A 485 18.75 17.28 16.40
CA LEU A 485 17.79 17.86 15.44
C LEU A 485 16.33 17.50 15.81
N CYS A 486 16.06 16.28 16.25
CA CYS A 486 14.73 15.89 16.69
C CYS A 486 14.29 16.61 17.99
N ILE A 487 15.24 16.85 18.90
CA ILE A 487 14.97 17.67 20.12
C ILE A 487 14.66 19.13 19.70
N ALA A 488 15.45 19.74 18.81
CA ALA A 488 15.21 21.10 18.32
C ALA A 488 13.82 21.20 17.65
N ARG A 489 13.46 20.20 16.82
CA ARG A 489 12.12 20.12 16.21
C ARG A 489 11.00 20.07 17.25
N ALA A 490 11.17 19.32 18.33
CA ALA A 490 10.19 19.23 19.40
C ALA A 490 10.07 20.57 20.18
N LEU A 491 11.18 21.27 20.39
CA LEU A 491 11.20 22.58 21.06
C LEU A 491 10.48 23.67 20.27
N LEU A 492 10.60 23.64 18.94
CA LEU A 492 9.89 24.60 18.06
C LEU A 492 8.37 24.54 18.17
N LYS A 493 7.84 23.43 18.63
CA LYS A 493 6.41 23.27 18.91
C LYS A 493 5.94 24.08 20.11
N LYS A 494 6.85 24.53 20.98
CA LYS A 494 6.58 25.25 22.26
C LYS A 494 5.53 24.50 23.11
N PRO A 495 5.74 23.20 23.39
CA PRO A 495 4.74 22.36 24.02
C PRO A 495 4.58 22.66 25.51
N LYS A 496 3.43 22.32 26.09
CA LYS A 496 3.23 22.29 27.55
C LYS A 496 3.87 21.05 28.21
N ILE A 497 4.00 19.97 27.43
CA ILE A 497 4.63 18.72 27.86
C ILE A 497 5.66 18.30 26.82
N LEU A 498 6.91 18.10 27.24
CA LEU A 498 8.01 17.59 26.43
C LEU A 498 8.43 16.21 26.93
N VAL A 499 8.33 15.21 26.06
CA VAL A 499 8.73 13.83 26.35
C VAL A 499 9.98 13.49 25.55
N LEU A 500 11.02 13.04 26.26
CA LEU A 500 12.29 12.60 25.69
C LEU A 500 12.46 11.09 25.98
N ASP A 501 12.18 10.23 25.00
CA ASP A 501 12.28 8.77 25.13
C ASP A 501 13.64 8.30 24.64
N ASP A 502 14.58 8.11 25.57
CA ASP A 502 15.99 7.68 25.32
C ASP A 502 16.67 8.50 24.19
N SER A 503 16.28 9.76 24.08
CA SER A 503 16.58 10.63 22.94
C SER A 503 17.96 11.29 23.02
N THR A 504 18.73 11.02 24.08
CA THR A 504 20.12 11.47 24.26
C THR A 504 21.12 10.29 24.38
N SER A 505 20.68 9.07 24.13
CA SER A 505 21.51 7.86 24.27
C SER A 505 22.74 7.83 23.35
N ALA A 506 22.65 8.44 22.17
CA ALA A 506 23.75 8.59 21.21
C ALA A 506 24.50 9.93 21.33
N VAL A 507 24.15 10.74 22.32
CA VAL A 507 24.81 12.01 22.64
C VAL A 507 25.83 11.78 23.79
N ASP A 508 26.96 12.45 23.74
CA ASP A 508 27.94 12.37 24.82
C ASP A 508 27.41 13.00 26.11
N THR A 509 27.94 12.57 27.23
CA THR A 509 27.47 12.94 28.58
C THR A 509 27.52 14.45 28.85
N ARG A 510 28.51 15.15 28.29
CA ARG A 510 28.65 16.61 28.43
C ARG A 510 27.54 17.34 27.67
N THR A 511 27.31 16.96 26.43
CA THR A 511 26.26 17.56 25.59
C THR A 511 24.88 17.26 26.17
N ASP A 512 24.61 16.04 26.66
CA ASP A 512 23.37 15.68 27.35
C ASP A 512 23.12 16.57 28.59
N ALA A 513 24.12 16.80 29.40
CA ALA A 513 24.02 17.69 30.56
C ALA A 513 23.71 19.15 30.15
N LEU A 514 24.32 19.65 29.07
CA LEU A 514 24.05 21.01 28.55
C LEU A 514 22.63 21.12 28.02
N ILE A 515 22.14 20.11 27.32
CA ILE A 515 20.72 20.09 26.84
C ILE A 515 19.78 20.15 28.04
N ARG A 516 19.97 19.30 29.06
CA ARG A 516 19.11 19.29 30.25
C ARG A 516 19.16 20.62 31.02
N GLN A 517 20.33 21.23 31.16
CA GLN A 517 20.50 22.53 31.79
C GLN A 517 19.76 23.62 30.98
N ALA A 518 19.89 23.60 29.64
CA ALA A 518 19.18 24.53 28.77
C ALA A 518 17.66 24.39 28.90
N LEU A 519 17.13 23.15 28.87
CA LEU A 519 15.70 22.88 29.02
C LEU A 519 15.15 23.37 30.36
N ARG A 520 15.90 23.19 31.44
CA ARG A 520 15.52 23.65 32.78
C ARG A 520 15.48 25.19 32.88
N ARG A 521 16.46 25.84 32.24
CA ARG A 521 16.59 27.32 32.32
C ARG A 521 15.63 28.07 31.41
N TYR A 522 15.44 27.60 30.18
CA TYR A 522 14.75 28.36 29.13
C TYR A 522 13.28 27.96 28.93
N ILE A 523 12.87 26.76 29.37
CA ILE A 523 11.47 26.31 29.33
C ILE A 523 11.00 25.78 30.70
N PRO A 524 11.09 26.59 31.78
CA PRO A 524 10.72 26.13 33.13
C PRO A 524 9.26 25.73 33.27
N GLU A 525 8.36 26.39 32.57
CA GLU A 525 6.91 26.14 32.58
C GLU A 525 6.49 24.82 31.90
N THR A 526 7.33 24.28 31.03
CA THR A 526 7.07 23.03 30.31
C THR A 526 7.34 21.85 31.24
N THR A 527 6.38 20.94 31.36
CA THR A 527 6.59 19.64 32.02
C THR A 527 7.50 18.76 31.17
N LYS A 528 8.56 18.20 31.78
CA LYS A 528 9.56 17.40 31.08
C LYS A 528 9.53 15.97 31.60
N ILE A 529 9.39 15.00 30.71
CA ILE A 529 9.48 13.58 31.00
C ILE A 529 10.71 13.04 30.27
N ILE A 530 11.70 12.58 31.01
CA ILE A 530 12.96 12.07 30.49
C ILE A 530 13.06 10.58 30.79
N ILE A 531 12.88 9.76 29.78
CA ILE A 531 13.20 8.33 29.87
C ILE A 531 14.65 8.15 29.50
N ALA A 532 15.44 7.54 30.38
CA ALA A 532 16.82 7.26 30.12
C ALA A 532 17.22 5.88 30.64
N GLN A 533 18.24 5.30 30.03
CA GLN A 533 18.90 4.10 30.50
C GLN A 533 20.01 4.44 31.50
N ARG A 534 20.57 5.65 31.38
CA ARG A 534 21.63 6.14 32.29
C ARG A 534 21.04 6.95 33.43
N ILE A 535 21.37 6.61 34.67
CA ILE A 535 20.92 7.39 35.84
C ILE A 535 21.45 8.82 35.81
N ALA A 536 22.65 9.04 35.29
CA ALA A 536 23.24 10.37 35.11
C ALA A 536 22.36 11.33 34.31
N SER A 537 21.51 10.84 33.39
CA SER A 537 20.60 11.66 32.60
C SER A 537 19.32 12.06 33.34
N VAL A 538 19.00 11.46 34.48
CA VAL A 538 17.79 11.73 35.26
C VAL A 538 18.03 12.08 36.72
N GLN A 539 19.27 11.98 37.22
CA GLN A 539 19.60 12.21 38.62
C GLN A 539 19.23 13.63 39.11
N ASP A 540 19.21 14.59 38.21
CA ASP A 540 18.85 15.98 38.50
C ASP A 540 17.34 16.25 38.35
N ALA A 541 16.53 15.25 38.03
CA ALA A 541 15.09 15.41 37.92
C ALA A 541 14.47 15.72 39.29
N ASP A 542 13.33 16.44 39.28
CA ASP A 542 12.61 16.77 40.52
C ASP A 542 12.12 15.50 41.23
N ARG A 543 11.64 14.55 40.47
CA ARG A 543 11.36 13.17 40.91
C ARG A 543 11.73 12.16 39.84
N ILE A 544 12.06 10.97 40.29
CA ILE A 544 12.42 9.82 39.45
C ILE A 544 11.40 8.71 39.70
N VAL A 545 10.85 8.17 38.66
CA VAL A 545 9.95 7.02 38.67
C VAL A 545 10.74 5.78 38.28
N VAL A 546 10.75 4.80 39.15
CA VAL A 546 11.36 3.50 38.88
C VAL A 546 10.25 2.55 38.43
N MET A 547 10.37 2.06 37.20
CA MET A 547 9.42 1.10 36.61
C MET A 547 9.99 -0.31 36.60
N ASP A 548 9.17 -1.27 36.99
CA ASP A 548 9.47 -2.67 36.92
C ASP A 548 8.24 -3.49 36.53
N GLY A 549 8.41 -4.42 35.56
CA GLY A 549 7.35 -5.33 35.15
C GLY A 549 6.03 -4.67 34.68
N GLY A 550 6.06 -3.42 34.22
CA GLY A 550 4.87 -2.69 33.78
C GLY A 550 4.14 -1.95 34.91
N ALA A 551 4.73 -1.87 36.11
CA ALA A 551 4.19 -1.14 37.26
C ALA A 551 5.20 -0.09 37.76
N VAL A 552 4.70 0.91 38.50
CA VAL A 552 5.53 1.86 39.24
C VAL A 552 6.03 1.19 40.52
N ASN A 553 7.35 0.94 40.61
CA ASN A 553 7.96 0.33 41.76
C ASN A 553 8.23 1.35 42.89
N ALA A 554 8.75 2.54 42.52
CA ALA A 554 9.03 3.61 43.49
C ALA A 554 9.04 4.97 42.78
N VAL A 555 8.76 6.02 43.54
CA VAL A 555 8.87 7.42 43.12
C VAL A 555 9.59 8.21 44.21
N GLY A 556 10.56 9.00 43.84
CA GLY A 556 11.31 9.84 44.79
C GLY A 556 12.45 10.60 44.14
N THR A 557 13.15 11.40 44.93
CA THR A 557 14.38 12.07 44.49
C THR A 557 15.56 11.06 44.39
N HIS A 558 16.61 11.44 43.69
CA HIS A 558 17.84 10.60 43.61
C HIS A 558 18.32 10.17 45.01
N ALA A 559 18.40 11.10 45.96
CA ALA A 559 18.87 10.83 47.30
C ALA A 559 17.96 9.87 48.10
N GLU A 560 16.65 9.99 47.93
CA GLU A 560 15.69 9.09 48.56
C GLU A 560 15.76 7.68 47.96
N LEU A 561 15.78 7.56 46.63
CA LEU A 561 15.82 6.27 45.95
C LEU A 561 17.12 5.52 46.20
N MET A 562 18.23 6.21 46.34
CA MET A 562 19.51 5.61 46.75
C MET A 562 19.43 4.96 48.13
N LYS A 563 18.61 5.47 49.04
CA LYS A 563 18.42 4.92 50.39
C LYS A 563 17.36 3.82 50.43
N THR A 564 16.28 3.99 49.71
CA THR A 564 15.05 3.18 49.87
C THR A 564 14.82 2.13 48.79
N ASN A 565 15.32 2.36 47.56
CA ASN A 565 15.03 1.46 46.42
C ASN A 565 16.26 0.61 46.04
N LYS A 566 16.09 -0.70 46.11
CA LYS A 566 17.16 -1.66 45.80
C LYS A 566 17.50 -1.66 44.30
N ILE A 567 16.48 -1.66 43.40
CA ILE A 567 16.65 -1.68 41.96
C ILE A 567 17.42 -0.44 41.49
N TYR A 568 17.03 0.74 41.98
CA TYR A 568 17.67 1.99 41.61
C TYR A 568 19.16 2.00 42.05
N ARG A 569 19.44 1.53 43.24
CA ARG A 569 20.82 1.46 43.78
C ARG A 569 21.70 0.48 43.01
N GLU A 570 21.16 -0.70 42.66
CA GLU A 570 21.88 -1.70 41.86
C GLU A 570 22.23 -1.16 40.48
N VAL A 571 21.29 -0.49 39.78
CA VAL A 571 21.54 0.13 38.48
C VAL A 571 22.59 1.24 38.59
N TYR A 572 22.51 2.11 39.62
CA TYR A 572 23.49 3.17 39.85
C TYR A 572 24.90 2.63 40.10
N THR A 573 25.01 1.64 40.99
CA THR A 573 26.30 1.02 41.33
C THR A 573 26.92 0.30 40.12
N SER A 574 26.10 -0.37 39.34
CA SER A 574 26.54 -1.07 38.11
C SER A 574 27.09 -0.09 37.06
N GLN A 575 26.39 1.06 36.87
CA GLN A 575 26.81 2.06 35.89
C GLN A 575 28.10 2.80 36.32
N ASN A 576 28.31 3.05 37.61
CA ASN A 576 29.50 3.73 38.10
C ASN A 576 30.73 2.80 38.15
N LYS A 577 30.54 1.50 38.43
CA LYS A 577 31.66 0.54 38.35
C LYS A 577 32.19 0.35 36.94
N ALA A 578 31.30 0.34 35.94
CA ALA A 578 31.71 0.27 34.54
C ALA A 578 32.42 1.55 34.05
N GLY A 579 32.18 2.69 34.68
CA GLY A 579 32.88 3.94 34.36
C GLY A 579 34.30 4.06 34.94
N ASP A 580 34.59 3.37 36.03
CA ASP A 580 35.93 3.35 36.62
C ASP A 580 36.89 2.36 35.90
N ASP A 581 36.34 1.26 35.33
CA ASP A 581 37.15 0.30 34.56
C ASP A 581 37.52 0.82 33.14
N ASP A 582 36.79 1.81 32.59
CA ASP A 582 37.14 2.46 31.32
C ASP A 582 38.12 3.65 31.48
N ALA A 583 38.51 3.98 32.71
CA ALA A 583 39.42 5.10 33.04
C ALA A 583 40.86 4.65 33.44
N GLU A 584 41.11 3.35 33.53
CA GLU A 584 42.45 2.76 33.62
C GLU A 584 42.90 2.22 32.23
#